data_35b29f289de8680a373b4cf032d5cbcc
#
_entry.id   35b29f289de8680a373b4cf032d5cbcc
#
_cell.length_a   1.000
_cell.length_b   1.000
_cell.length_c   1.000
_cell.angle_alpha   90.00
_cell.angle_beta   90.00
_cell.angle_gamma   90.00
#
_symmetry.space_group_name_H-M   'P 1'
#
loop_
_entity.id
_entity.type
_entity.pdbx_description
1 polymer ?
#
loop_
_entity_poly.entity_id
_entity_poly.type
_entity_poly.pdbx_seq_one_letter_code
_entity_poly.pdbx_strand_id
1 'polypeptide(L)'
;MAYLLPADYSSYGLPAGTTPDWVTAATALINSYCRRPDLNVVQYQERLRVVAGTQSVLLSYLPLASLGNAASPIVAIEGKYGRGRRGEMAEVPLLEVALAFSLPGEWTAIDPASVDVATDTGELTLPWNVLGLPYNEVMVTYTAGIAVIGDDVKSACAQIVRNAQAQPALNASMTKMDTMQMRYFTSSLLDDTVKNWLRPYVANRLG
;
A
#
# COMPACT_ATOMS: atom_id res chain seq x y z
N MET A 1 3.63 -11.88 -7.89
CA MET A 1 4.12 -12.10 -9.27
C MET A 1 5.53 -11.54 -9.37
N ALA A 2 6.48 -12.12 -10.15
CA ALA A 2 7.84 -11.57 -10.25
C ALA A 2 7.81 -10.25 -11.04
N TYR A 3 8.56 -9.24 -10.57
CA TYR A 3 8.61 -7.92 -11.23
C TYR A 3 9.52 -7.90 -12.48
N LEU A 4 10.41 -8.89 -12.62
CA LEU A 4 11.30 -9.02 -13.76
C LEU A 4 11.11 -10.39 -14.39
N LEU A 5 10.87 -10.41 -15.68
CA LEU A 5 10.73 -11.65 -16.45
C LEU A 5 12.09 -12.16 -16.94
N PRO A 6 12.27 -13.48 -17.15
CA PRO A 6 13.54 -14.03 -17.64
C PRO A 6 14.00 -13.42 -18.98
N ALA A 7 13.07 -13.02 -19.84
CA ALA A 7 13.36 -12.35 -21.10
C ALA A 7 14.04 -10.98 -20.91
N ASP A 8 13.81 -10.33 -19.78
CA ASP A 8 14.31 -8.98 -19.51
C ASP A 8 15.65 -8.98 -18.76
N TYR A 9 16.15 -10.15 -18.28
CA TYR A 9 17.34 -10.22 -17.43
C TYR A 9 18.56 -9.53 -18.04
N SER A 10 18.83 -9.80 -19.31
CA SER A 10 19.98 -9.20 -20.00
C SER A 10 19.88 -7.67 -20.12
N SER A 11 18.66 -7.15 -20.31
CA SER A 11 18.40 -5.70 -20.45
C SER A 11 18.68 -4.95 -19.14
N TYR A 12 18.53 -5.63 -17.98
CA TYR A 12 18.82 -5.07 -16.67
C TYR A 12 20.17 -5.54 -16.07
N GLY A 13 21.03 -6.14 -16.91
CA GLY A 13 22.39 -6.51 -16.53
C GLY A 13 22.49 -7.70 -15.58
N LEU A 14 21.52 -8.59 -15.60
CA LEU A 14 21.58 -9.86 -14.89
C LEU A 14 22.23 -10.93 -15.76
N PRO A 15 23.08 -11.82 -15.16
CA PRO A 15 23.66 -12.94 -15.86
C PRO A 15 22.60 -13.92 -16.40
N ALA A 16 22.85 -14.55 -17.55
CA ALA A 16 21.94 -15.53 -18.15
C ALA A 16 21.66 -16.75 -17.23
N GLY A 17 22.54 -17.03 -16.28
CA GLY A 17 22.38 -18.10 -15.29
C GLY A 17 21.58 -17.70 -14.04
N THR A 18 20.98 -16.51 -14.01
CA THR A 18 20.16 -16.06 -12.87
C THR A 18 18.89 -16.91 -12.80
N THR A 19 18.70 -17.59 -11.67
CA THR A 19 17.50 -18.40 -11.47
C THR A 19 16.30 -17.51 -11.08
N PRO A 20 15.07 -17.88 -11.44
CA PRO A 20 13.86 -17.14 -11.05
C PRO A 20 13.69 -16.97 -9.55
N ASP A 21 14.26 -17.84 -8.74
CA ASP A 21 14.17 -17.79 -7.27
C ASP A 21 14.78 -16.52 -6.71
N TRP A 22 15.91 -16.05 -7.27
CA TRP A 22 16.54 -14.79 -6.89
C TRP A 22 15.60 -13.59 -7.13
N VAL A 23 14.93 -13.60 -8.26
CA VAL A 23 13.99 -12.54 -8.63
C VAL A 23 12.75 -12.59 -7.75
N THR A 24 12.28 -13.79 -7.40
CA THR A 24 11.17 -13.98 -6.46
C THR A 24 11.52 -13.45 -5.07
N ALA A 25 12.72 -13.77 -4.58
CA ALA A 25 13.20 -13.26 -3.28
C ALA A 25 13.36 -11.73 -3.31
N ALA A 26 13.91 -11.16 -4.39
CA ALA A 26 14.03 -9.71 -4.57
C ALA A 26 12.65 -9.03 -4.60
N THR A 27 11.67 -9.63 -5.30
CA THR A 27 10.28 -9.16 -5.34
C THR A 27 9.66 -9.13 -3.93
N ALA A 28 9.88 -10.18 -3.14
CA ALA A 28 9.39 -10.24 -1.76
C ALA A 28 10.02 -9.15 -0.87
N LEU A 29 11.31 -8.86 -1.05
CA LEU A 29 12.00 -7.78 -0.34
C LEU A 29 11.44 -6.40 -0.73
N ILE A 30 11.16 -6.16 -2.02
CA ILE A 30 10.53 -4.93 -2.51
C ILE A 30 9.14 -4.77 -1.86
N ASN A 31 8.32 -5.81 -1.89
CA ASN A 31 6.99 -5.80 -1.30
C ASN A 31 7.03 -5.49 0.19
N SER A 32 7.95 -6.11 0.91
CA SER A 32 8.16 -5.87 2.34
C SER A 32 8.59 -4.44 2.62
N TYR A 33 9.52 -3.89 1.82
CA TYR A 33 9.97 -2.51 1.96
C TYR A 33 8.84 -1.51 1.66
N CYS A 34 8.08 -1.75 0.59
CA CYS A 34 6.94 -0.93 0.21
C CYS A 34 5.71 -1.13 1.10
N ARG A 35 5.75 -2.09 2.04
CA ARG A 35 4.66 -2.43 2.97
C ARG A 35 3.36 -2.77 2.25
N ARG A 36 3.44 -3.51 1.18
CA ARG A 36 2.27 -3.97 0.38
C ARG A 36 2.49 -5.41 -0.10
N PRO A 37 1.39 -6.14 -0.31
CA PRO A 37 1.47 -7.52 -0.81
C PRO A 37 1.98 -7.60 -2.24
N ASP A 38 1.67 -6.62 -3.07
CA ASP A 38 2.10 -6.50 -4.46
C ASP A 38 2.08 -5.01 -4.89
N LEU A 39 2.95 -4.61 -5.82
CA LEU A 39 2.91 -3.29 -6.46
C LEU A 39 1.94 -3.24 -7.64
N ASN A 40 1.60 -4.38 -8.24
CA ASN A 40 0.56 -4.45 -9.26
C ASN A 40 -0.79 -4.03 -8.69
N VAL A 41 -1.75 -3.76 -9.58
CA VAL A 41 -3.11 -3.41 -9.17
C VAL A 41 -3.74 -4.60 -8.47
N VAL A 42 -4.05 -4.43 -7.18
CA VAL A 42 -4.75 -5.38 -6.32
C VAL A 42 -5.89 -4.70 -5.59
N GLN A 43 -6.85 -5.49 -5.17
CA GLN A 43 -7.94 -5.02 -4.35
C GLN A 43 -7.54 -5.05 -2.88
N TYR A 44 -7.79 -3.93 -2.20
CA TYR A 44 -7.58 -3.75 -0.77
C TYR A 44 -8.91 -3.52 -0.07
N GLN A 45 -8.95 -3.91 1.20
CA GLN A 45 -10.05 -3.57 2.09
C GLN A 45 -9.46 -2.98 3.37
N GLU A 46 -9.88 -1.76 3.69
CA GLU A 46 -9.39 -1.05 4.87
C GLU A 46 -10.55 -0.55 5.73
N ARG A 47 -10.37 -0.66 7.04
CA ARG A 47 -11.23 -0.04 8.02
C ARG A 47 -10.57 1.22 8.53
N LEU A 48 -11.19 2.35 8.26
CA LEU A 48 -10.64 3.67 8.52
C LEU A 48 -11.55 4.46 9.47
N ARG A 49 -10.95 5.26 10.34
CA ARG A 49 -11.68 6.23 11.13
C ARG A 49 -11.87 7.50 10.33
N VAL A 50 -13.10 7.99 10.34
CA VAL A 50 -13.44 9.28 9.75
C VAL A 50 -12.90 10.39 10.64
N VAL A 51 -12.25 11.37 10.04
CA VAL A 51 -11.75 12.54 10.77
C VAL A 51 -12.95 13.38 11.22
N ALA A 52 -13.02 13.63 12.51
CA ALA A 52 -14.14 14.39 13.10
C ALA A 52 -14.29 15.77 12.42
N GLY A 53 -15.49 16.07 11.96
CA GLY A 53 -15.84 17.35 11.33
C GLY A 53 -15.50 17.46 9.83
N THR A 54 -14.74 16.55 9.23
CA THR A 54 -14.35 16.65 7.81
C THR A 54 -15.09 15.66 6.92
N GLN A 55 -15.67 14.60 7.46
CA GLN A 55 -16.24 13.48 6.68
C GLN A 55 -15.26 12.91 5.65
N SER A 56 -13.95 13.05 5.89
CA SER A 56 -12.93 12.55 5.00
C SER A 56 -12.11 11.43 5.63
N VAL A 57 -11.59 10.55 4.78
CA VAL A 57 -10.64 9.49 5.13
C VAL A 57 -9.53 9.44 4.11
N LEU A 58 -8.36 8.98 4.53
CA LEU A 58 -7.19 8.84 3.66
C LEU A 58 -6.85 7.37 3.50
N LEU A 59 -6.79 6.91 2.25
CA LEU A 59 -6.42 5.55 1.90
C LEU A 59 -4.91 5.32 2.04
N SER A 60 -4.52 4.10 2.42
CA SER A 60 -3.11 3.77 2.68
C SER A 60 -2.33 3.44 1.41
N TYR A 61 -2.98 2.86 0.41
CA TYR A 61 -2.32 2.36 -0.79
C TYR A 61 -2.61 3.23 -2.00
N LEU A 62 -1.55 3.78 -2.58
CA LEU A 62 -1.58 4.64 -3.77
C LEU A 62 -0.57 4.12 -4.82
N PRO A 63 -0.73 4.46 -6.09
CA PRO A 63 -1.84 5.21 -6.69
C PRO A 63 -3.12 4.38 -6.77
N LEU A 64 -4.25 5.08 -6.77
CA LEU A 64 -5.55 4.44 -7.04
C LEU A 64 -5.61 4.07 -8.52
N ALA A 65 -6.00 2.85 -8.82
CA ALA A 65 -6.10 2.36 -10.19
C ALA A 65 -7.31 1.44 -10.33
N SER A 66 -8.10 1.66 -11.35
CA SER A 66 -9.25 0.80 -11.65
C SER A 66 -8.81 -0.52 -12.28
N LEU A 67 -9.46 -1.62 -11.89
CA LEU A 67 -9.26 -2.93 -12.52
C LEU A 67 -10.11 -3.04 -13.78
N GLY A 68 -9.47 -3.34 -14.90
CA GLY A 68 -10.16 -3.54 -16.17
C GLY A 68 -10.89 -2.27 -16.63
N ASN A 69 -12.19 -2.42 -16.94
CA ASN A 69 -13.04 -1.33 -17.45
C ASN A 69 -13.86 -0.65 -16.34
N ALA A 70 -13.52 -0.83 -15.06
CA ALA A 70 -14.23 -0.17 -13.97
C ALA A 70 -14.09 1.35 -14.05
N ALA A 71 -15.19 2.09 -13.91
CA ALA A 71 -15.19 3.54 -13.99
C ALA A 71 -14.56 4.21 -12.76
N SER A 72 -14.52 3.50 -11.62
CA SER A 72 -13.97 4.00 -10.35
C SER A 72 -13.04 2.97 -9.73
N PRO A 73 -11.97 3.40 -9.05
CA PRO A 73 -11.14 2.50 -8.25
C PRO A 73 -11.83 2.02 -6.97
N ILE A 74 -12.93 2.66 -6.56
CA ILE A 74 -13.69 2.28 -5.38
C ILE A 74 -14.72 1.23 -5.75
N VAL A 75 -14.62 0.06 -5.10
CA VAL A 75 -15.49 -1.09 -5.37
C VAL A 75 -16.71 -1.08 -4.45
N ALA A 76 -16.49 -0.85 -3.15
CA ALA A 76 -17.56 -0.80 -2.16
C ALA A 76 -17.14 0.07 -0.98
N ILE A 77 -18.11 0.73 -0.38
CA ILE A 77 -17.94 1.50 0.85
C ILE A 77 -19.07 1.16 1.80
N GLU A 78 -18.73 0.93 3.05
CA GLU A 78 -19.67 0.76 4.13
C GLU A 78 -19.32 1.73 5.25
N GLY A 79 -20.30 2.44 5.73
CA GLY A 79 -20.15 3.39 6.83
C GLY A 79 -20.78 2.87 8.11
N LYS A 80 -20.19 3.23 9.22
CA LYS A 80 -20.70 2.91 10.56
C LYS A 80 -20.88 4.17 11.36
N TYR A 81 -22.08 4.35 11.91
CA TYR A 81 -22.35 5.39 12.86
C TYR A 81 -21.87 4.96 14.24
N GLY A 82 -21.08 5.78 14.91
CA GLY A 82 -20.67 5.52 16.27
C GLY A 82 -21.56 6.30 17.25
N ARG A 83 -21.54 5.85 18.49
CA ARG A 83 -21.98 6.72 19.59
C ARG A 83 -20.97 7.85 19.71
N GLY A 84 -21.40 9.10 19.46
CA GLY A 84 -20.58 10.26 19.74
C GLY A 84 -20.08 10.23 21.18
N ARG A 85 -18.97 10.88 21.46
CA ARG A 85 -18.52 11.06 22.84
C ARG A 85 -19.67 11.73 23.63
N ARG A 86 -19.91 11.21 24.83
CA ARG A 86 -21.03 11.59 25.73
C ARG A 86 -21.24 13.10 25.98
N GLY A 87 -20.30 13.95 25.53
CA GLY A 87 -20.39 15.41 25.64
C GLY A 87 -20.87 16.14 24.36
N GLU A 88 -20.71 15.53 23.18
CA GLU A 88 -21.10 16.17 21.92
C GLU A 88 -22.56 15.91 21.53
N MET A 89 -23.17 14.87 22.10
CA MET A 89 -24.57 14.47 21.81
C MET A 89 -25.61 15.10 22.74
N ALA A 90 -25.21 15.77 23.80
CA ALA A 90 -26.14 16.28 24.81
C ALA A 90 -27.04 17.42 24.30
N GLU A 91 -26.72 18.00 23.14
CA GLU A 91 -27.45 19.18 22.64
C GLU A 91 -28.55 18.85 21.62
N VAL A 92 -28.67 17.58 21.18
CA VAL A 92 -29.64 17.20 20.14
C VAL A 92 -30.40 15.93 20.55
N PRO A 93 -31.51 16.07 21.32
CA PRO A 93 -32.35 14.92 21.74
C PRO A 93 -32.85 14.05 20.56
N LEU A 94 -33.10 14.65 19.41
CA LEU A 94 -33.49 13.95 18.18
C LEU A 94 -32.38 13.03 17.66
N LEU A 95 -31.12 13.35 17.91
CA LEU A 95 -29.97 12.56 17.49
C LEU A 95 -29.90 11.23 18.27
N GLU A 96 -30.17 11.23 19.56
CA GLU A 96 -30.25 10.00 20.37
C GLU A 96 -31.35 9.06 19.88
N VAL A 97 -32.50 9.62 19.53
CA VAL A 97 -33.65 8.87 18.99
C VAL A 97 -33.27 8.32 17.60
N ALA A 98 -32.71 9.12 16.73
CA ALA A 98 -32.27 8.68 15.39
C ALA A 98 -31.20 7.59 15.45
N LEU A 99 -30.23 7.68 16.37
CA LEU A 99 -29.21 6.67 16.61
C LEU A 99 -29.79 5.39 17.25
N ALA A 100 -30.81 5.50 18.08
CA ALA A 100 -31.50 4.34 18.63
C ALA A 100 -32.26 3.55 17.55
N PHE A 101 -32.80 4.23 16.53
CA PHE A 101 -33.49 3.60 15.39
C PHE A 101 -32.54 3.16 14.27
N SER A 102 -31.39 3.79 14.09
CA SER A 102 -30.41 3.40 13.06
C SER A 102 -29.41 2.34 13.51
N LEU A 103 -29.66 1.65 14.60
CA LEU A 103 -28.83 0.55 15.12
C LEU A 103 -27.33 0.92 15.14
N PRO A 104 -26.87 1.69 16.14
CA PRO A 104 -25.47 2.05 16.23
C PRO A 104 -24.61 0.79 16.31
N GLY A 105 -23.75 0.60 15.33
CA GLY A 105 -22.85 -0.55 15.23
C GLY A 105 -23.04 -1.42 14.01
N GLU A 106 -24.10 -1.25 13.21
CA GLU A 106 -24.23 -1.91 11.91
C GLU A 106 -23.49 -1.14 10.80
N TRP A 107 -22.97 -1.90 9.86
CA TRP A 107 -22.37 -1.36 8.65
C TRP A 107 -23.48 -1.05 7.64
N THR A 108 -23.51 0.17 7.14
CA THR A 108 -24.49 0.63 6.15
C THR A 108 -23.76 0.89 4.84
N ALA A 109 -24.24 0.30 3.75
CA ALA A 109 -23.68 0.51 2.43
C ALA A 109 -23.82 1.98 2.01
N ILE A 110 -22.76 2.55 1.45
CA ILE A 110 -22.71 3.88 0.85
C ILE A 110 -22.52 3.67 -0.65
N ASP A 111 -23.29 4.38 -1.45
CA ASP A 111 -23.11 4.34 -2.91
C ASP A 111 -21.74 4.92 -3.29
N PRO A 112 -20.83 4.13 -3.90
CA PRO A 112 -19.52 4.63 -4.33
C PRO A 112 -19.60 5.83 -5.27
N ALA A 113 -20.67 5.96 -6.05
CA ALA A 113 -20.86 7.09 -6.96
C ALA A 113 -21.14 8.42 -6.25
N SER A 114 -21.56 8.37 -4.98
CA SER A 114 -21.83 9.56 -4.15
C SER A 114 -20.60 10.06 -3.39
N VAL A 115 -19.48 9.35 -3.49
CA VAL A 115 -18.23 9.67 -2.77
C VAL A 115 -17.30 10.43 -3.72
N ASP A 116 -16.77 11.55 -3.24
CA ASP A 116 -15.72 12.27 -3.97
C ASP A 116 -14.36 11.64 -3.68
N VAL A 117 -13.60 11.38 -4.75
CA VAL A 117 -12.33 10.64 -4.70
C VAL A 117 -11.21 11.47 -5.29
N ALA A 118 -10.30 11.94 -4.47
CA ALA A 118 -9.05 12.53 -4.93
C ALA A 118 -8.03 11.42 -5.23
N THR A 119 -7.90 11.05 -6.49
CA THR A 119 -7.09 9.89 -6.93
C THR A 119 -5.59 10.05 -6.72
N ASP A 120 -5.11 11.27 -6.64
CA ASP A 120 -3.70 11.64 -6.42
C ASP A 120 -3.29 11.55 -4.94
N THR A 121 -4.15 11.99 -4.05
CA THR A 121 -3.90 11.99 -2.60
C THR A 121 -4.48 10.77 -1.89
N GLY A 122 -5.44 10.08 -2.50
CA GLY A 122 -6.20 8.98 -1.89
C GLY A 122 -7.19 9.45 -0.83
N GLU A 123 -7.55 10.74 -0.84
CA GLU A 123 -8.56 11.26 0.05
C GLU A 123 -9.96 10.93 -0.48
N LEU A 124 -10.80 10.39 0.38
CA LEU A 124 -12.21 10.16 0.11
C LEU A 124 -13.04 11.11 0.96
N THR A 125 -13.93 11.87 0.33
CA THR A 125 -14.92 12.68 1.01
C THR A 125 -16.26 11.97 0.95
N LEU A 126 -16.81 11.65 2.12
CA LEU A 126 -18.04 10.91 2.28
C LEU A 126 -19.26 11.83 2.22
N PRO A 127 -20.37 11.40 1.63
CA PRO A 127 -21.59 12.17 1.66
C PRO A 127 -22.16 12.22 3.09
N TRP A 128 -22.86 13.29 3.40
CA TRP A 128 -23.68 13.34 4.59
C TRP A 128 -24.89 12.42 4.41
N ASN A 129 -25.27 11.71 5.46
CA ASN A 129 -26.52 10.97 5.38
C ASN A 129 -27.75 11.92 5.38
N VAL A 130 -28.92 11.36 5.10
CA VAL A 130 -30.18 12.13 5.04
C VAL A 130 -30.49 12.88 6.33
N LEU A 131 -29.99 12.41 7.47
CA LEU A 131 -30.18 13.01 8.79
C LEU A 131 -29.01 13.94 9.19
N GLY A 132 -28.02 14.13 8.34
CA GLY A 132 -26.83 14.93 8.64
C GLY A 132 -25.91 14.29 9.70
N LEU A 133 -26.04 12.99 9.96
CA LEU A 133 -25.21 12.29 10.94
C LEU A 133 -23.85 11.94 10.35
N PRO A 134 -22.75 12.19 11.07
CA PRO A 134 -21.42 11.83 10.61
C PRO A 134 -21.15 10.35 10.76
N TYR A 135 -20.43 9.77 9.80
CA TYR A 135 -19.84 8.46 9.96
C TYR A 135 -18.62 8.54 10.91
N ASN A 136 -18.44 7.54 11.76
CA ASN A 136 -17.27 7.44 12.63
C ASN A 136 -16.19 6.54 12.04
N GLU A 137 -16.62 5.50 11.37
CA GLU A 137 -15.75 4.51 10.73
C GLU A 137 -16.32 4.17 9.37
N VAL A 138 -15.42 3.89 8.45
CA VAL A 138 -15.77 3.36 7.13
C VAL A 138 -14.92 2.15 6.81
N MET A 139 -15.51 1.21 6.10
CA MET A 139 -14.83 0.09 5.49
C MET A 139 -14.85 0.33 3.99
N VAL A 140 -13.67 0.53 3.41
CA VAL A 140 -13.51 0.85 1.99
C VAL A 140 -12.85 -0.32 1.30
N THR A 141 -13.50 -0.84 0.27
CA THR A 141 -12.93 -1.81 -0.66
C THR A 141 -12.58 -1.08 -1.95
N TYR A 142 -11.31 -1.08 -2.32
CA TYR A 142 -10.81 -0.31 -3.44
C TYR A 142 -9.66 -1.01 -4.14
N THR A 143 -9.30 -0.54 -5.33
CA THR A 143 -8.18 -1.06 -6.10
C THR A 143 -7.08 -0.02 -6.21
N ALA A 144 -5.85 -0.46 -5.92
CA ALA A 144 -4.67 0.39 -5.97
C ALA A 144 -3.46 -0.41 -6.46
N GLY A 145 -2.52 0.28 -7.07
CA GLY A 145 -1.28 -0.29 -7.59
C GLY A 145 -0.92 0.30 -8.95
N ILE A 146 0.09 -0.28 -9.56
CA ILE A 146 0.65 0.16 -10.84
C ILE A 146 0.19 -0.80 -11.92
N ALA A 147 -0.44 -0.30 -12.98
CA ALA A 147 -0.93 -1.14 -14.08
C ALA A 147 0.23 -1.79 -14.86
N VAL A 148 1.35 -1.08 -15.00
CA VAL A 148 2.56 -1.57 -15.65
C VAL A 148 3.75 -1.25 -14.75
N ILE A 149 4.49 -2.29 -14.35
CA ILE A 149 5.69 -2.13 -13.53
C ILE A 149 6.74 -1.33 -14.30
N GLY A 150 7.15 -0.21 -13.75
CA GLY A 150 8.13 0.71 -14.32
C GLY A 150 9.55 0.16 -14.30
N ASP A 151 10.42 0.79 -15.07
CA ASP A 151 11.84 0.41 -15.19
C ASP A 151 12.61 0.70 -13.89
N ASP A 152 12.15 1.61 -13.06
CA ASP A 152 12.68 1.90 -11.74
C ASP A 152 12.53 0.71 -10.78
N VAL A 153 11.36 0.08 -10.73
CA VAL A 153 11.10 -1.12 -9.93
C VAL A 153 11.87 -2.32 -10.49
N LYS A 154 11.90 -2.46 -11.82
CA LYS A 154 12.67 -3.54 -12.49
C LYS A 154 14.17 -3.39 -12.23
N SER A 155 14.69 -2.17 -12.29
CA SER A 155 16.09 -1.86 -11.99
C SER A 155 16.41 -2.11 -10.52
N ALA A 156 15.50 -1.74 -9.61
CA ALA A 156 15.60 -2.03 -8.18
C ALA A 156 15.68 -3.55 -7.94
N CYS A 157 14.80 -4.32 -8.57
CA CYS A 157 14.79 -5.78 -8.48
C CYS A 157 16.12 -6.37 -8.98
N ALA A 158 16.61 -5.95 -10.15
CA ALA A 158 17.88 -6.41 -10.69
C ALA A 158 19.07 -6.02 -9.78
N GLN A 159 19.08 -4.83 -9.20
CA GLN A 159 20.13 -4.40 -8.28
C GLN A 159 20.15 -5.24 -7.01
N ILE A 160 18.99 -5.57 -6.43
CA ILE A 160 18.88 -6.46 -5.26
C ILE A 160 19.45 -7.84 -5.59
N VAL A 161 19.12 -8.40 -6.76
CA VAL A 161 19.65 -9.69 -7.21
C VAL A 161 21.17 -9.64 -7.35
N ARG A 162 21.71 -8.60 -7.99
CA ARG A 162 23.17 -8.40 -8.11
C ARG A 162 23.86 -8.29 -6.74
N ASN A 163 23.28 -7.51 -5.83
CA ASN A 163 23.80 -7.37 -4.49
C ASN A 163 23.83 -8.72 -3.75
N ALA A 164 22.77 -9.52 -3.91
CA ALA A 164 22.68 -10.85 -3.29
C ALA A 164 23.68 -11.85 -3.91
N GLN A 165 23.87 -11.84 -5.21
CA GLN A 165 24.84 -12.70 -5.89
C GLN A 165 26.29 -12.29 -5.65
N ALA A 166 26.56 -10.99 -5.42
CA ALA A 166 27.89 -10.47 -5.14
C ALA A 166 28.34 -10.73 -3.69
N GLN A 167 27.44 -11.05 -2.77
CA GLN A 167 27.80 -11.35 -1.39
C GLN A 167 28.49 -12.73 -1.33
N PRO A 168 29.76 -12.81 -0.97
CA PRO A 168 30.40 -14.10 -0.69
C PRO A 168 29.72 -14.72 0.53
N ALA A 169 29.74 -16.07 0.58
CA ALA A 169 29.06 -16.88 1.59
C ALA A 169 28.90 -16.19 2.94
N LEU A 170 27.68 -16.07 3.38
CA LEU A 170 27.04 -15.22 4.40
C LEU A 170 27.77 -15.02 5.75
N ASN A 171 28.95 -15.59 5.99
CA ASN A 171 29.60 -15.59 7.30
C ASN A 171 31.02 -15.01 7.33
N ALA A 172 31.54 -14.50 6.22
CA ALA A 172 32.88 -13.92 6.18
C ALA A 172 32.82 -12.39 6.13
N SER A 173 32.97 -11.74 7.29
CA SER A 173 33.16 -10.28 7.35
C SER A 173 34.54 -9.84 6.89
N MET A 174 35.51 -10.78 6.86
CA MET A 174 36.88 -10.53 6.51
C MET A 174 37.57 -11.81 6.05
N THR A 175 38.22 -11.74 4.90
CA THR A 175 39.12 -12.82 4.44
C THR A 175 40.51 -12.29 4.34
N LYS A 176 41.46 -12.98 5.03
CA LYS A 176 42.86 -12.66 4.97
C LYS A 176 43.57 -13.76 4.18
N MET A 177 44.16 -13.35 3.08
CA MET A 177 44.98 -14.22 2.25
C MET A 177 46.37 -13.60 2.18
N ASP A 178 47.28 -14.17 2.92
CA ASP A 178 48.69 -13.74 3.03
C ASP A 178 48.84 -12.23 3.37
N THR A 179 49.31 -11.42 2.47
CA THR A 179 49.43 -9.95 2.63
C THR A 179 48.21 -9.17 2.22
N MET A 180 47.21 -9.83 1.60
CA MET A 180 45.99 -9.18 1.09
C MET A 180 44.85 -9.34 2.08
N GLN A 181 44.33 -8.22 2.56
CA GLN A 181 43.18 -8.15 3.46
C GLN A 181 41.96 -7.66 2.71
N MET A 182 40.99 -8.52 2.48
CA MET A 182 39.68 -8.14 1.90
C MET A 182 38.68 -7.95 3.04
N ARG A 183 38.15 -6.75 3.15
CA ARG A 183 37.11 -6.39 4.09
C ARG A 183 35.80 -6.27 3.32
N TYR A 184 34.86 -7.14 3.61
CA TYR A 184 33.53 -7.05 3.02
C TYR A 184 32.69 -6.10 3.84
N PHE A 185 32.16 -5.07 3.20
CA PHE A 185 31.14 -4.24 3.84
C PHE A 185 29.85 -5.05 3.89
N THR A 186 29.20 -5.08 5.03
CA THR A 186 27.83 -5.57 5.16
C THR A 186 26.89 -4.57 4.48
N SER A 187 26.87 -4.56 3.16
CA SER A 187 25.90 -3.79 2.44
C SER A 187 24.54 -4.47 2.60
N SER A 188 23.56 -3.74 3.07
CA SER A 188 22.17 -4.18 3.02
C SER A 188 21.81 -4.56 1.58
N LEU A 189 21.06 -5.65 1.38
CA LEU A 189 20.53 -6.01 0.06
C LEU A 189 19.75 -4.85 -0.58
N LEU A 190 19.11 -4.05 0.27
CA LEU A 190 18.45 -2.78 -0.07
C LEU A 190 19.44 -1.64 0.20
N ASP A 191 20.22 -1.26 -0.78
CA ASP A 191 21.07 -0.07 -0.71
C ASP A 191 20.23 1.21 -0.79
N ASP A 192 20.83 2.36 -0.51
CA ASP A 192 20.11 3.63 -0.50
C ASP A 192 19.62 4.05 -1.89
N THR A 193 20.28 3.58 -2.95
CA THR A 193 19.85 3.80 -4.34
C THR A 193 18.54 3.06 -4.60
N VAL A 194 18.47 1.78 -4.22
CA VAL A 194 17.25 0.97 -4.33
C VAL A 194 16.12 1.57 -3.50
N LYS A 195 16.41 1.98 -2.25
CA LYS A 195 15.39 2.63 -1.40
C LYS A 195 14.85 3.92 -2.01
N ASN A 196 15.71 4.74 -2.63
CA ASN A 196 15.29 5.97 -3.29
C ASN A 196 14.37 5.70 -4.50
N TRP A 197 14.65 4.67 -5.30
CA TRP A 197 13.78 4.28 -6.40
C TRP A 197 12.41 3.76 -5.90
N LEU A 198 12.40 3.04 -4.79
CA LEU A 198 11.18 2.45 -4.23
C LEU A 198 10.37 3.40 -3.35
N ARG A 199 10.96 4.52 -2.93
CA ARG A 199 10.32 5.48 -2.01
C ARG A 199 8.91 5.94 -2.44
N PRO A 200 8.64 6.23 -3.73
CA PRO A 200 7.32 6.65 -4.18
C PRO A 200 6.23 5.58 -4.01
N TYR A 201 6.62 4.32 -3.88
CA TYR A 201 5.70 3.18 -3.81
C TYR A 201 5.42 2.69 -2.39
N VAL A 202 6.07 3.27 -1.39
CA VAL A 202 5.86 2.90 0.01
C VAL A 202 4.47 3.33 0.47
N ALA A 203 3.72 2.43 1.09
CA ALA A 203 2.41 2.73 1.64
C ALA A 203 2.49 3.83 2.73
N ASN A 204 1.60 4.81 2.65
CA ASN A 204 1.60 5.98 3.54
C ASN A 204 1.17 5.65 4.96
N ARG A 205 0.28 4.67 5.12
CA ARG A 205 -0.24 4.19 6.40
C ARG A 205 -0.30 2.67 6.40
N LEU A 206 -0.14 2.12 7.58
CA LEU A 206 -0.63 0.79 7.91
C LEU A 206 -1.65 1.03 9.01
N GLY A 207 -2.89 0.64 8.73
CA GLY A 207 -4.00 0.77 9.65
C GLY A 207 -3.75 0.07 10.98
#